data_192ffea235947ffa24916568773fd9a7
#
_entry.id   192ffea235947ffa24916568773fd9a7
#
_cell.length_a   1.000
_cell.length_b   1.000
_cell.length_c   1.000
_cell.angle_alpha   90.00
_cell.angle_beta   90.00
_cell.angle_gamma   90.00
#
_symmetry.space_group_name_H-M   'P 1'
#
loop_
_entity.id
_entity.type
_entity.pdbx_description
1 polymer ?
#
loop_
_entity_poly.entity_id
_entity_poly.type
_entity_poly.pdbx_seq_one_letter_code
_entity_poly.pdbx_strand_id
1 'polypeptide(L)'
;MRQEIAAAIKDGMPCLAECGGFMYLHEKMEGMDGKCYEMAGVIPGKVWRTPRLTRFGYITLKQNQGISHRKQETAILGESDLGVSPAHEFHYFDSDNCGTAFHASKPESKRGWDCMHGSDHLLAGFPHLYYYANPKIPQAFLKKCLEYKELQK
;
A
#
# COMPACT_ATOMS: atom_id res chain seq x y z
N MET A 1 -2.31 -5.35 -20.48
CA MET A 1 -1.73 -5.57 -19.14
C MET A 1 -2.17 -4.51 -18.11
N ARG A 2 -1.87 -3.19 -18.23
CA ARG A 2 -2.27 -2.17 -17.23
C ARG A 2 -3.78 -2.17 -16.94
N GLN A 3 -4.59 -2.11 -17.98
CA GLN A 3 -6.06 -2.12 -17.87
C GLN A 3 -6.60 -3.43 -17.29
N GLU A 4 -5.99 -4.55 -17.62
CA GLU A 4 -6.36 -5.87 -17.10
C GLU A 4 -6.08 -5.99 -15.60
N ILE A 5 -4.91 -5.47 -15.15
CA ILE A 5 -4.58 -5.40 -13.72
C ILE A 5 -5.57 -4.51 -12.98
N ALA A 6 -5.86 -3.33 -13.52
CA ALA A 6 -6.84 -2.41 -12.92
C ALA A 6 -8.23 -3.03 -12.85
N ALA A 7 -8.67 -3.69 -13.92
CA ALA A 7 -9.97 -4.38 -13.97
C ALA A 7 -10.04 -5.51 -12.94
N ALA A 8 -9.00 -6.35 -12.86
CA ALA A 8 -8.96 -7.46 -11.92
C ALA A 8 -8.99 -6.99 -10.45
N ILE A 9 -8.22 -5.95 -10.10
CA ILE A 9 -8.25 -5.37 -8.75
C ILE A 9 -9.63 -4.76 -8.46
N LYS A 10 -10.22 -4.05 -9.41
CA LYS A 10 -11.57 -3.47 -9.27
C LYS A 10 -12.63 -4.56 -9.09
N ASP A 11 -12.44 -5.73 -9.69
CA ASP A 11 -13.30 -6.92 -9.55
C ASP A 11 -13.06 -7.67 -8.23
N GLY A 12 -12.22 -7.15 -7.35
CA GLY A 12 -11.96 -7.70 -6.02
C GLY A 12 -10.78 -8.67 -5.92
N MET A 13 -9.97 -8.81 -6.98
CA MET A 13 -8.75 -9.61 -6.90
C MET A 13 -7.81 -9.05 -5.82
N PRO A 14 -7.38 -9.87 -4.85
CA PRO A 14 -6.47 -9.40 -3.81
C PRO A 14 -5.14 -8.91 -4.38
N CYS A 15 -4.72 -7.75 -3.94
CA CYS A 15 -3.49 -7.10 -4.39
C CYS A 15 -2.65 -6.65 -3.20
N LEU A 16 -1.38 -7.06 -3.19
CA LEU A 16 -0.35 -6.62 -2.27
C LEU A 16 0.77 -5.98 -3.09
N ALA A 17 0.98 -4.67 -2.92
CA ALA A 17 1.89 -3.91 -3.76
C ALA A 17 2.79 -2.98 -2.94
N GLU A 18 4.10 -3.24 -2.95
CA GLU A 18 5.11 -2.45 -2.25
C GLU A 18 5.97 -1.67 -3.23
N CYS A 19 6.39 -0.47 -2.84
CA CYS A 19 7.37 0.38 -3.52
C CYS A 19 7.09 0.51 -5.03
N GLY A 20 7.85 -0.17 -5.88
CA GLY A 20 7.65 -0.18 -7.34
C GLY A 20 6.27 -0.66 -7.76
N GLY A 21 5.72 -1.68 -7.10
CA GLY A 21 4.37 -2.17 -7.32
C GLY A 21 3.32 -1.11 -6.96
N PHE A 22 3.49 -0.43 -5.84
CA PHE A 22 2.63 0.69 -5.43
C PHE A 22 2.68 1.84 -6.45
N MET A 23 3.87 2.22 -6.89
CA MET A 23 4.05 3.26 -7.91
C MET A 23 3.32 2.90 -9.22
N TYR A 24 3.38 1.63 -9.63
CA TYR A 24 2.70 1.13 -10.82
C TYR A 24 1.17 1.16 -10.73
N LEU A 25 0.61 1.11 -9.52
CA LEU A 25 -0.85 1.20 -9.31
C LEU A 25 -1.40 2.61 -9.46
N HIS A 26 -0.59 3.65 -9.48
CA HIS A 26 -1.04 5.03 -9.70
C HIS A 26 -1.61 5.26 -11.12
N GLU A 27 -2.20 6.42 -11.34
CA GLU A 27 -2.60 6.85 -12.68
C GLU A 27 -1.39 7.15 -13.55
N LYS A 28 -0.40 7.85 -12.98
CA LYS A 28 0.78 8.33 -13.72
C LYS A 28 2.06 8.20 -12.90
N MET A 29 3.17 8.02 -13.62
CA MET A 29 4.50 8.01 -13.03
C MET A 29 5.48 8.76 -13.93
N GLU A 30 6.32 9.60 -13.32
CA GLU A 30 7.45 10.22 -14.00
C GLU A 30 8.58 9.20 -14.18
N GLY A 31 9.01 9.01 -15.41
CA GLY A 31 10.13 8.14 -15.77
C GLY A 31 11.49 8.79 -15.51
N MET A 32 12.54 8.01 -15.71
CA MET A 32 13.93 8.46 -15.55
C MET A 32 14.33 9.54 -16.58
N ASP A 33 13.60 9.65 -17.67
CA ASP A 33 13.76 10.64 -18.73
C ASP A 33 12.94 11.93 -18.46
N GLY A 34 12.30 12.04 -17.31
CA GLY A 34 11.45 13.16 -16.91
C GLY A 34 10.08 13.19 -17.59
N LYS A 35 9.76 12.20 -18.42
CA LYS A 35 8.43 12.12 -19.06
C LYS A 35 7.44 11.42 -18.13
N CYS A 36 6.17 11.78 -18.28
CA CYS A 36 5.09 11.19 -17.53
C CYS A 36 4.47 10.03 -18.32
N TYR A 37 4.33 8.88 -17.69
CA TYR A 37 3.79 7.66 -18.27
C TYR A 37 2.51 7.26 -17.57
N GLU A 38 1.52 6.80 -18.35
CA GLU A 38 0.30 6.21 -17.81
C GLU A 38 0.60 4.86 -17.13
N MET A 39 0.08 4.68 -15.91
CA MET A 39 0.22 3.48 -15.11
C MET A 39 -1.11 2.70 -15.03
N ALA A 40 -1.31 1.84 -14.02
CA ALA A 40 -2.50 1.02 -13.93
C ALA A 40 -3.78 1.80 -13.60
N GLY A 41 -3.69 2.92 -12.87
CA GLY A 41 -4.83 3.78 -12.56
C GLY A 41 -5.78 3.21 -11.49
N VAL A 42 -5.28 2.38 -10.60
CA VAL A 42 -6.01 1.86 -9.44
C VAL A 42 -6.05 2.89 -8.31
N ILE A 43 -4.93 3.58 -8.11
CA ILE A 43 -4.74 4.63 -7.11
C ILE A 43 -4.72 5.98 -7.84
N PRO A 44 -5.66 6.90 -7.54
CA PRO A 44 -5.62 8.24 -8.11
C PRO A 44 -4.35 8.97 -7.74
N GLY A 45 -3.81 9.74 -8.68
CA GLY A 45 -2.64 10.57 -8.44
C GLY A 45 -1.41 10.20 -9.25
N LYS A 46 -0.32 10.89 -8.93
CA LYS A 46 0.93 10.86 -9.69
C LYS A 46 2.11 10.52 -8.77
N VAL A 47 3.03 9.75 -9.30
CA VAL A 47 4.36 9.50 -8.72
C VAL A 47 5.41 10.27 -9.51
N TRP A 48 6.37 10.88 -8.82
CA TRP A 48 7.48 11.61 -9.44
C TRP A 48 8.80 11.29 -8.77
N ARG A 49 9.88 11.47 -9.53
CA ARG A 49 11.23 11.30 -9.04
C ARG A 49 11.66 12.50 -8.18
N THR A 50 12.33 12.22 -7.07
CA THR A 50 12.90 13.23 -6.19
C THR A 50 14.43 13.31 -6.35
N PRO A 51 15.04 14.48 -6.16
CA PRO A 51 16.50 14.64 -6.33
C PRO A 51 17.32 13.96 -5.23
N ARG A 52 16.70 13.56 -4.14
CA ARG A 52 17.30 12.88 -2.99
C ARG A 52 16.32 11.83 -2.46
N LEU A 53 16.83 10.94 -1.59
CA LEU A 53 15.99 10.00 -0.84
C LEU A 53 14.86 10.76 -0.11
N THR A 54 13.63 10.40 -0.41
CA THR A 54 12.45 10.98 0.25
C THR A 54 12.31 10.42 1.65
N ARG A 55 12.44 9.10 1.76
CA ARG A 55 12.41 8.39 3.03
C ARG A 55 13.43 7.26 3.02
N PHE A 56 14.04 7.02 4.18
CA PHE A 56 15.09 6.02 4.33
C PHE A 56 15.09 5.40 5.72
N GLY A 57 15.28 4.07 5.75
CA GLY A 57 15.56 3.28 6.94
C GLY A 57 14.33 2.66 7.58
N TYR A 58 14.55 2.10 8.77
CA TYR A 58 13.53 1.34 9.49
C TYR A 58 12.40 2.22 10.00
N ILE A 59 11.21 1.64 9.99
CA ILE A 59 9.96 2.23 10.51
C ILE A 59 9.13 1.15 11.19
N THR A 60 8.21 1.60 12.02
CA THR A 60 7.14 0.77 12.57
C THR A 60 5.82 1.26 12.02
N LEU A 61 5.04 0.37 11.45
CA LEU A 61 3.71 0.64 10.90
C LEU A 61 2.64 0.19 11.90
N LYS A 62 1.67 1.04 12.13
CA LYS A 62 0.46 0.74 12.89
C LYS A 62 -0.75 1.14 12.07
N GLN A 63 -1.73 0.24 11.95
CA GLN A 63 -2.98 0.53 11.27
C GLN A 63 -3.69 1.71 11.94
N ASN A 64 -4.10 2.70 11.16
CA ASN A 64 -4.92 3.79 11.65
C ASN A 64 -6.32 3.26 11.93
N GLN A 65 -6.73 3.35 13.18
CA GLN A 65 -8.13 3.10 13.55
C GLN A 65 -8.93 4.30 13.04
N GLY A 66 -9.87 4.06 12.13
CA GLY A 66 -10.61 5.11 11.46
C GLY A 66 -11.24 6.08 12.46
N ILE A 67 -10.91 7.36 12.33
CA ILE A 67 -11.65 8.48 12.92
C ILE A 67 -12.93 8.63 12.08
N SER A 68 -13.78 7.64 12.13
CA SER A 68 -15.09 7.73 11.49
C SER A 68 -16.16 7.56 12.56
N HIS A 69 -16.98 8.60 12.74
CA HIS A 69 -18.23 8.55 13.47
C HIS A 69 -19.26 7.56 12.87
N ARG A 70 -18.87 6.84 11.83
CA ARG A 70 -19.57 5.67 11.28
C ARG A 70 -18.79 4.43 11.66
N LYS A 71 -19.37 3.57 12.48
CA LYS A 71 -18.91 2.25 12.93
C LYS A 71 -18.72 1.24 11.77
N GLN A 72 -17.97 1.57 10.75
CA GLN A 72 -17.52 0.63 9.77
C GLN A 72 -16.00 0.66 9.82
N GLU A 73 -15.44 -0.15 10.72
CA GLU A 73 -14.03 -0.49 10.72
C GLU A 73 -13.71 -0.97 9.30
N THR A 74 -12.92 -0.20 8.58
CA THR A 74 -12.53 -0.58 7.22
C THR A 74 -11.55 -1.72 7.36
N ALA A 75 -12.01 -2.94 7.20
CA ALA A 75 -11.17 -4.12 7.20
C ALA A 75 -10.14 -3.99 6.07
N ILE A 76 -8.88 -4.31 6.36
CA ILE A 76 -7.80 -4.40 5.39
C ILE A 76 -7.50 -5.89 5.21
N LEU A 77 -7.60 -6.37 3.98
CA LEU A 77 -7.48 -7.80 3.66
C LEU A 77 -8.41 -8.69 4.50
N GLY A 78 -9.61 -8.17 4.81
CA GLY A 78 -10.61 -8.86 5.63
C GLY A 78 -10.38 -8.82 7.14
N GLU A 79 -9.31 -8.16 7.61
CA GLU A 79 -8.98 -8.07 9.04
C GLU A 79 -9.21 -6.65 9.56
N SER A 80 -9.82 -6.53 10.74
CA SER A 80 -10.06 -5.25 11.43
C SER A 80 -8.77 -4.68 12.04
N ASP A 81 -7.82 -5.55 12.38
CA ASP A 81 -6.52 -5.17 12.94
C ASP A 81 -5.41 -6.10 12.43
N LEU A 82 -4.57 -5.58 11.57
CA LEU A 82 -3.36 -6.26 11.10
C LEU A 82 -2.18 -6.18 12.08
N GLY A 83 -2.37 -5.49 13.22
CA GLY A 83 -1.33 -5.34 14.24
C GLY A 83 -0.24 -4.33 13.88
N VAL A 84 0.91 -4.49 14.51
CA VAL A 84 2.09 -3.64 14.32
C VAL A 84 3.10 -4.39 13.45
N SER A 85 3.63 -3.71 12.44
CA SER A 85 4.59 -4.30 11.50
C SER A 85 5.87 -3.48 11.41
N PRO A 86 7.04 -4.08 11.68
CA PRO A 86 8.29 -3.51 11.23
C PRO A 86 8.35 -3.45 9.71
N ALA A 87 8.92 -2.39 9.19
CA ALA A 87 9.12 -2.20 7.76
C ALA A 87 10.36 -1.33 7.51
N HIS A 88 10.72 -1.14 6.26
CA HIS A 88 11.69 -0.12 5.88
C HIS A 88 11.28 0.61 4.62
N GLU A 89 11.80 1.81 4.42
CA GLU A 89 11.64 2.57 3.19
C GLU A 89 13.01 2.92 2.61
N PHE A 90 13.10 2.86 1.30
CA PHE A 90 14.28 3.28 0.53
C PHE A 90 13.83 3.66 -0.88
N HIS A 91 13.47 4.93 -1.09
CA HIS A 91 13.00 5.36 -2.40
C HIS A 91 13.36 6.79 -2.75
N TYR A 92 13.64 7.00 -4.05
CA TYR A 92 13.89 8.29 -4.69
C TYR A 92 12.65 8.81 -5.44
N PHE A 93 11.48 8.36 -5.04
CA PHE A 93 10.20 8.79 -5.58
C PHE A 93 9.29 9.28 -4.47
N ASP A 94 8.33 10.12 -4.82
CA ASP A 94 7.25 10.52 -3.93
C ASP A 94 5.92 10.50 -4.69
N SER A 95 4.81 10.62 -3.97
CA SER A 95 3.46 10.60 -4.52
C SER A 95 2.61 11.67 -3.87
N ASP A 96 1.69 12.24 -4.63
CA ASP A 96 0.63 13.10 -4.11
C ASP A 96 -0.48 12.31 -3.39
N ASN A 97 -0.41 10.97 -3.42
CA ASN A 97 -1.37 10.09 -2.76
C ASN A 97 -0.68 8.87 -2.13
N CYS A 98 -0.03 9.07 -0.99
CA CYS A 98 0.64 7.99 -0.25
C CYS A 98 -0.32 7.11 0.57
N GLY A 99 -1.62 7.45 0.62
CA GLY A 99 -2.60 6.76 1.46
C GLY A 99 -2.51 7.14 2.94
N THR A 100 -3.48 6.64 3.71
CA THR A 100 -3.62 6.96 5.14
C THR A 100 -4.04 5.75 5.99
N ALA A 101 -3.91 4.54 5.46
CA ALA A 101 -4.36 3.33 6.16
C ALA A 101 -3.47 2.96 7.36
N PHE A 102 -2.21 3.40 7.33
CA PHE A 102 -1.24 3.17 8.41
C PHE A 102 -0.53 4.45 8.80
N HIS A 103 -0.14 4.51 10.06
CA HIS A 103 0.83 5.47 10.57
C HIS A 103 2.20 4.82 10.68
N ALA A 104 3.18 5.39 9.98
CA ALA A 104 4.58 5.03 10.08
C ALA A 104 5.27 5.89 11.14
N SER A 105 6.07 5.28 12.01
CA SER A 105 6.89 5.99 13.00
C SER A 105 8.34 5.53 12.93
N LYS A 106 9.27 6.46 13.15
CA LYS A 106 10.70 6.14 13.29
C LYS A 106 10.98 5.58 14.68
N PRO A 107 11.76 4.48 14.80
CA PRO A 107 12.03 3.85 16.12
C PRO A 107 12.70 4.79 17.13
N GLU A 108 13.59 5.67 16.66
CA GLU A 108 14.44 6.51 17.53
C GLU A 108 14.12 8.01 17.45
N SER A 109 12.95 8.38 16.93
CA SER A 109 12.57 9.78 16.82
C SER A 109 11.05 9.98 16.89
N LYS A 110 10.62 11.23 17.11
CA LYS A 110 9.19 11.59 17.07
C LYS A 110 8.64 11.76 15.64
N ARG A 111 9.44 11.43 14.60
CA ARG A 111 8.99 11.56 13.21
C ARG A 111 8.03 10.44 12.87
N GLY A 112 6.90 10.80 12.29
CA GLY A 112 5.92 9.87 11.76
C GLY A 112 5.15 10.51 10.62
N TRP A 113 4.45 9.69 9.86
CA TRP A 113 3.60 10.12 8.73
C TRP A 113 2.57 9.04 8.44
N ASP A 114 1.46 9.45 7.86
CA ASP A 114 0.47 8.51 7.34
C ASP A 114 0.90 7.98 5.97
N CYS A 115 0.59 6.73 5.70
CA CYS A 115 0.97 6.03 4.48
C CYS A 115 0.08 4.83 4.24
N MET A 116 0.31 4.19 3.08
CA MET A 116 -0.37 3.00 2.57
C MET A 116 -1.86 3.18 2.31
N HIS A 117 -2.30 2.58 1.24
CA HIS A 117 -3.70 2.33 0.93
C HIS A 117 -4.08 0.96 1.47
N GLY A 118 -5.25 0.88 2.07
CA GLY A 118 -5.81 -0.38 2.58
C GLY A 118 -7.29 -0.49 2.28
N SER A 119 -7.71 -1.64 1.78
CA SER A 119 -9.11 -2.01 1.61
C SER A 119 -9.28 -3.50 1.86
N ASP A 120 -10.50 -4.03 1.70
CA ASP A 120 -10.77 -5.46 1.88
C ASP A 120 -9.90 -6.37 0.98
N HIS A 121 -9.43 -5.88 -0.16
CA HIS A 121 -8.65 -6.66 -1.12
C HIS A 121 -7.36 -5.95 -1.60
N LEU A 122 -7.03 -4.77 -1.08
CA LEU A 122 -5.82 -4.02 -1.46
C LEU A 122 -5.01 -3.63 -0.23
N LEU A 123 -3.70 -3.87 -0.29
CA LEU A 123 -2.71 -3.26 0.60
C LEU A 123 -1.54 -2.78 -0.25
N ALA A 124 -1.32 -1.46 -0.32
CA ALA A 124 -0.30 -0.89 -1.19
C ALA A 124 0.35 0.35 -0.58
N GLY A 125 1.67 0.50 -0.74
CA GLY A 125 2.43 1.65 -0.24
C GLY A 125 3.91 1.59 -0.58
N PHE A 126 4.65 2.65 -0.21
CA PHE A 126 6.11 2.66 -0.32
C PHE A 126 6.82 1.71 0.65
N PRO A 127 6.33 1.52 1.90
CA PRO A 127 6.99 0.63 2.85
C PRO A 127 7.16 -0.79 2.34
N HIS A 128 8.34 -1.37 2.63
CA HIS A 128 8.63 -2.79 2.48
C HIS A 128 8.38 -3.49 3.81
N LEU A 129 7.42 -4.37 3.87
CA LEU A 129 6.97 -5.04 5.09
C LEU A 129 7.88 -6.20 5.48
N TYR A 130 8.17 -6.33 6.76
CA TYR A 130 8.90 -7.49 7.27
C TYR A 130 7.92 -8.57 7.73
N TYR A 131 7.50 -9.40 6.82
CA TYR A 131 6.44 -10.42 7.02
C TYR A 131 6.73 -11.44 8.11
N TYR A 132 8.00 -11.76 8.35
CA TYR A 132 8.37 -12.68 9.44
C TYR A 132 8.03 -12.14 10.83
N ALA A 133 8.09 -10.84 11.02
CA ALA A 133 7.73 -10.22 12.28
C ALA A 133 6.20 -10.05 12.44
N ASN A 134 5.47 -10.02 11.35
CA ASN A 134 4.01 -9.96 11.38
C ASN A 134 3.39 -10.89 10.33
N PRO A 135 3.23 -12.19 10.66
CA PRO A 135 2.67 -13.17 9.73
C PRO A 135 1.17 -12.98 9.47
N LYS A 136 0.46 -12.15 10.23
CA LYS A 136 -0.96 -11.86 10.00
C LYS A 136 -1.20 -11.32 8.59
N ILE A 137 -0.31 -10.44 8.09
CA ILE A 137 -0.49 -9.80 6.78
C ILE A 137 -0.46 -10.81 5.65
N PRO A 138 0.60 -11.65 5.48
CA PRO A 138 0.58 -12.65 4.40
C PRO A 138 -0.51 -13.71 4.59
N GLN A 139 -0.88 -14.04 5.82
CA GLN A 139 -1.99 -14.98 6.10
C GLN A 139 -3.33 -14.39 5.66
N ALA A 140 -3.61 -13.12 6.00
CA ALA A 140 -4.81 -12.41 5.57
C ALA A 140 -4.88 -12.32 4.03
N PHE A 141 -3.77 -11.96 3.39
CA PHE A 141 -3.68 -11.91 1.93
C PHE A 141 -3.97 -13.28 1.28
N LEU A 142 -3.35 -14.35 1.77
CA LEU A 142 -3.59 -15.70 1.24
C LEU A 142 -5.04 -16.15 1.46
N LYS A 143 -5.64 -15.83 2.60
CA LYS A 143 -7.06 -16.10 2.86
C LYS A 143 -7.93 -15.41 1.82
N LYS A 144 -7.70 -14.12 1.55
CA LYS A 144 -8.42 -13.38 0.49
C LYS A 144 -8.22 -13.98 -0.90
N CYS A 145 -7.02 -14.45 -1.23
CA CYS A 145 -6.77 -15.16 -2.49
C CYS A 145 -7.60 -16.44 -2.62
N LEU A 146 -7.75 -17.19 -1.54
CA LEU A 146 -8.59 -18.40 -1.52
C LEU A 146 -10.07 -18.05 -1.68
N GLU A 147 -10.57 -17.04 -0.94
CA GLU A 147 -11.94 -16.54 -1.05
C GLU A 147 -12.25 -16.09 -2.50
N TYR A 148 -11.38 -15.29 -3.09
CA TYR A 148 -11.54 -14.82 -4.47
C TYR A 148 -11.57 -16.00 -5.48
N LYS A 149 -10.67 -16.96 -5.32
CA LYS A 149 -10.64 -18.18 -6.16
C LYS A 149 -11.94 -18.98 -6.10
N GLU A 150 -12.57 -19.07 -4.93
CA GLU A 150 -13.85 -19.77 -4.79
C GLU A 150 -15.01 -19.03 -5.48
N LEU A 151 -14.97 -17.69 -5.50
CA LEU A 151 -15.95 -16.85 -6.20
C LEU A 151 -15.87 -16.92 -7.73
N GLN A 152 -14.73 -17.40 -8.27
CA GLN A 152 -14.51 -17.54 -9.72
C GLN A 152 -14.90 -18.93 -10.27
N LYS A 153 -15.43 -19.83 -9.41
CA LYS A 153 -15.92 -21.14 -9.81
C LYS A 153 -17.40 -21.10 -10.19
#